data_0708907a5da22feaeb1144f866a8b10e
#
_entry.id   0708907a5da22feaeb1144f866a8b10e
#
_cell.length_a   1.000
_cell.length_b   1.000
_cell.length_c   1.000
_cell.angle_alpha   90.00
_cell.angle_beta   90.00
_cell.angle_gamma   90.00
#
_symmetry.space_group_name_H-M   'P 1'
#
loop_
_entity.id
_entity.type
_entity.pdbx_description
1 polymer ?
#
loop_
_entity_poly.entity_id
_entity_poly.type
_entity_poly.pdbx_seq_one_letter_code
_entity_poly.pdbx_strand_id
1 'polypeptide(L)'
;MGGIAMDGKIKVAVLVEGHPYDVAGFQNMLWSFEDCDCFVQPLDLYCQDEKNREWYDVVLYYNMNLRKLEENSPLYKYLTQNLGNTKQGIVLLHHGLLSFPKWDVWTQVSGVAVRCEEGFSYHQNEHVKTHIADASHPITRGVADFEVIDETYIIGEPQEAGNHVLLTTDNANSIKTIGWARTYKNSRVFCYASGHDHMTYDHASFRQLVHNGLRWCAFKS
;
A
#
# COMPACT_ATOMS: atom_id res chain seq x y z
N MET A 1 -27.05 -32.69 -0.64
CA MET A 1 -25.76 -32.23 -1.20
C MET A 1 -25.47 -30.90 -0.55
N GLY A 2 -24.63 -30.91 0.49
CA GLY A 2 -24.23 -29.69 1.18
C GLY A 2 -23.27 -28.91 0.30
N GLY A 3 -23.71 -27.73 -0.15
CA GLY A 3 -22.83 -26.77 -0.81
C GLY A 3 -21.74 -26.35 0.18
N ILE A 4 -20.49 -26.65 -0.11
CA ILE A 4 -19.34 -26.03 0.54
C ILE A 4 -19.48 -24.56 0.19
N ALA A 5 -19.84 -23.71 1.16
CA ALA A 5 -19.66 -22.27 1.04
C ALA A 5 -18.15 -22.07 0.88
N MET A 6 -17.71 -21.82 -0.35
CA MET A 6 -16.38 -21.27 -0.60
C MET A 6 -16.41 -19.86 -0.06
N ASP A 7 -16.07 -19.73 1.22
CA ASP A 7 -15.70 -18.44 1.79
C ASP A 7 -14.45 -18.01 1.02
N GLY A 8 -14.68 -17.18 -0.01
CA GLY A 8 -13.67 -16.94 -1.04
C GLY A 8 -12.51 -16.17 -0.44
N LYS A 9 -11.29 -16.54 -0.81
CA LYS A 9 -10.07 -15.79 -0.51
C LYS A 9 -10.21 -14.33 -0.90
N ILE A 10 -9.47 -13.46 -0.24
CA ILE A 10 -9.37 -12.05 -0.61
C ILE A 10 -8.65 -11.94 -1.96
N LYS A 11 -9.31 -11.36 -2.95
CA LYS A 11 -8.75 -11.16 -4.27
C LYS A 11 -8.01 -9.82 -4.32
N VAL A 12 -6.71 -9.88 -4.51
CA VAL A 12 -5.85 -8.70 -4.49
C VAL A 12 -5.26 -8.44 -5.87
N ALA A 13 -5.57 -7.29 -6.48
CA ALA A 13 -4.81 -6.79 -7.61
C ALA A 13 -3.53 -6.16 -7.07
N VAL A 14 -2.36 -6.69 -7.44
CA VAL A 14 -1.05 -6.15 -7.05
C VAL A 14 -0.47 -5.41 -8.24
N LEU A 15 -0.43 -4.09 -8.16
CA LEU A 15 -0.05 -3.24 -9.27
C LEU A 15 1.43 -2.87 -9.16
N VAL A 16 2.21 -3.28 -10.16
CA VAL A 16 3.66 -3.06 -10.26
C VAL A 16 3.96 -2.31 -11.56
N GLU A 17 4.80 -1.31 -11.50
CA GLU A 17 5.29 -0.58 -12.68
C GLU A 17 6.25 0.54 -12.27
N GLY A 18 7.15 0.93 -13.16
CA GLY A 18 7.92 2.17 -13.08
C GLY A 18 9.12 2.16 -12.14
N HIS A 19 9.31 1.10 -11.36
CA HIS A 19 10.46 0.93 -10.46
C HIS A 19 10.87 -0.55 -10.41
N PRO A 20 12.18 -0.89 -10.52
CA PRO A 20 12.66 -2.24 -10.27
C PRO A 20 12.50 -2.61 -8.79
N TYR A 21 12.27 -3.89 -8.50
CA TYR A 21 12.10 -4.40 -7.14
C TYR A 21 12.58 -5.86 -7.04
N ASP A 22 12.77 -6.36 -5.84
CA ASP A 22 13.07 -7.77 -5.58
C ASP A 22 11.83 -8.64 -5.88
N VAL A 23 11.73 -9.09 -7.12
CA VAL A 23 10.58 -9.85 -7.63
C VAL A 23 10.38 -11.15 -6.85
N ALA A 24 11.47 -11.88 -6.56
CA ALA A 24 11.38 -13.17 -5.90
C ALA A 24 10.95 -13.03 -4.44
N GLY A 25 11.59 -12.12 -3.69
CA GLY A 25 11.24 -11.83 -2.30
C GLY A 25 9.80 -11.34 -2.16
N PHE A 26 9.39 -10.41 -3.02
CA PHE A 26 8.03 -9.87 -3.02
C PHE A 26 6.99 -10.96 -3.31
N GLN A 27 7.23 -11.80 -4.33
CA GLN A 27 6.33 -12.89 -4.68
C GLN A 27 6.23 -13.94 -3.55
N ASN A 28 7.34 -14.26 -2.89
CA ASN A 28 7.35 -15.19 -1.74
C ASN A 28 6.55 -14.62 -0.56
N MET A 29 6.62 -13.30 -0.32
CA MET A 29 5.77 -12.64 0.68
C MET A 29 4.28 -12.79 0.31
N LEU A 30 3.89 -12.48 -0.92
CA LEU A 30 2.49 -12.58 -1.37
C LEU A 30 1.96 -14.02 -1.26
N TRP A 31 2.75 -15.02 -1.60
CA TRP A 31 2.37 -16.43 -1.47
C TRP A 31 2.22 -16.91 -0.02
N SER A 32 2.81 -16.20 0.93
CA SER A 32 2.64 -16.54 2.36
C SER A 32 1.28 -16.15 2.94
N PHE A 33 0.46 -15.39 2.20
CA PHE A 33 -0.88 -14.95 2.63
C PHE A 33 -1.92 -15.99 2.22
N GLU A 34 -2.14 -17.00 3.06
CA GLU A 34 -2.93 -18.20 2.72
C GLU A 34 -4.39 -17.91 2.33
N ASP A 35 -4.99 -16.85 2.87
CA ASP A 35 -6.36 -16.42 2.61
C ASP A 35 -6.46 -15.31 1.55
N CYS A 36 -5.37 -15.03 0.81
CA CYS A 36 -5.34 -14.08 -0.29
C CYS A 36 -4.97 -14.76 -1.60
N ASP A 37 -5.64 -14.36 -2.68
CA ASP A 37 -5.23 -14.64 -4.05
C ASP A 37 -4.69 -13.34 -4.65
N CYS A 38 -3.36 -13.26 -4.80
CA CYS A 38 -2.66 -12.07 -5.26
C CYS A 38 -2.32 -12.17 -6.75
N PHE A 39 -2.78 -11.21 -7.54
CA PHE A 39 -2.61 -11.15 -8.99
C PHE A 39 -1.71 -9.96 -9.36
N VAL A 40 -0.43 -10.26 -9.59
CA VAL A 40 0.57 -9.24 -9.97
C VAL A 40 0.39 -8.86 -11.42
N GLN A 41 0.23 -7.57 -11.69
CA GLN A 41 -0.04 -7.04 -13.03
C GLN A 41 0.41 -5.58 -13.17
N PRO A 42 0.73 -5.13 -14.40
CA PRO A 42 1.01 -3.72 -14.66
C PRO A 42 -0.22 -2.85 -14.43
N LEU A 43 0.00 -1.65 -13.86
CA LEU A 43 -1.04 -0.67 -13.61
C LEU A 43 -1.83 -0.29 -14.87
N ASP A 44 -1.13 -0.08 -16.00
CA ASP A 44 -1.78 0.30 -17.26
C ASP A 44 -2.76 -0.77 -17.77
N LEU A 45 -2.42 -2.06 -17.61
CA LEU A 45 -3.32 -3.16 -17.98
C LEU A 45 -4.53 -3.25 -17.06
N TYR A 46 -4.31 -3.12 -15.75
CA TYR A 46 -5.39 -3.07 -14.78
C TYR A 46 -6.39 -1.95 -15.09
N CYS A 47 -5.89 -0.76 -15.47
CA CYS A 47 -6.76 0.37 -15.80
C CYS A 47 -7.58 0.17 -17.08
N GLN A 48 -7.10 -0.63 -18.03
CA GLN A 48 -7.81 -0.95 -19.28
C GLN A 48 -8.92 -1.98 -19.06
N ASP A 49 -8.81 -2.83 -18.06
CA ASP A 49 -9.74 -3.93 -17.81
C ASP A 49 -10.89 -3.52 -16.89
N GLU A 50 -11.77 -2.65 -17.39
CA GLU A 50 -12.89 -2.10 -16.61
C GLU A 50 -13.82 -3.17 -16.04
N LYS A 51 -14.05 -4.27 -16.79
CA LYS A 51 -14.99 -5.31 -16.39
C LYS A 51 -14.49 -6.15 -15.22
N ASN A 52 -13.17 -6.35 -15.13
CA ASN A 52 -12.58 -7.24 -14.12
C ASN A 52 -12.08 -6.48 -12.89
N ARG A 53 -11.98 -5.14 -12.92
CA ARG A 53 -11.54 -4.36 -11.76
C ARG A 53 -12.40 -4.62 -10.51
N GLU A 54 -13.70 -4.73 -10.66
CA GLU A 54 -14.65 -4.95 -9.56
C GLU A 54 -14.57 -6.38 -8.99
N TRP A 55 -13.86 -7.29 -9.66
CA TRP A 55 -13.63 -8.64 -9.17
C TRP A 55 -12.66 -8.68 -7.97
N TYR A 56 -11.81 -7.67 -7.83
CA TYR A 56 -10.85 -7.57 -6.75
C TYR A 56 -11.44 -6.91 -5.51
N ASP A 57 -11.18 -7.50 -4.33
CA ASP A 57 -11.57 -6.93 -3.03
C ASP A 57 -10.64 -5.77 -2.63
N VAL A 58 -9.34 -5.86 -3.01
CA VAL A 58 -8.30 -4.89 -2.66
C VAL A 58 -7.39 -4.63 -3.85
N VAL A 59 -6.91 -3.40 -3.96
CA VAL A 59 -5.83 -3.01 -4.86
C VAL A 59 -4.61 -2.63 -4.03
N LEU A 60 -3.50 -3.34 -4.20
CA LEU A 60 -2.20 -3.01 -3.61
C LEU A 60 -1.35 -2.30 -4.67
N TYR A 61 -1.03 -1.05 -4.41
CA TYR A 61 -0.14 -0.25 -5.25
C TYR A 61 1.30 -0.41 -4.78
N TYR A 62 2.09 -1.07 -5.60
CA TYR A 62 3.54 -1.23 -5.49
C TYR A 62 4.23 -0.72 -6.77
N ASN A 63 3.66 0.28 -7.37
CA ASN A 63 4.15 0.96 -8.57
C ASN A 63 4.71 2.33 -8.23
N MET A 64 5.69 2.81 -8.98
CA MET A 64 6.19 4.19 -8.88
C MET A 64 5.97 4.90 -10.22
N ASN A 65 4.78 5.44 -10.42
CA ASN A 65 4.42 6.12 -11.65
C ASN A 65 4.65 7.64 -11.52
N LEU A 66 5.74 8.12 -12.12
CA LEU A 66 6.12 9.54 -12.12
C LEU A 66 5.75 10.26 -13.43
N ARG A 67 5.11 9.54 -14.37
CA ARG A 67 4.72 10.10 -15.66
C ARG A 67 3.64 11.18 -15.49
N LYS A 68 3.66 12.16 -16.40
CA LYS A 68 2.51 13.02 -16.58
C LYS A 68 1.36 12.18 -17.13
N LEU A 69 0.21 12.25 -16.47
CA LEU A 69 -0.97 11.53 -16.92
C LEU A 69 -1.56 12.22 -18.16
N GLU A 70 -1.86 11.42 -19.16
CA GLU A 70 -2.53 11.89 -20.37
C GLU A 70 -4.04 11.96 -20.07
N GLU A 71 -4.65 13.13 -20.32
CA GLU A 71 -6.07 13.33 -20.20
C GLU A 71 -6.82 12.30 -21.06
N ASN A 72 -7.91 11.76 -20.53
CA ASN A 72 -8.74 10.73 -21.16
C ASN A 72 -8.08 9.35 -21.35
N SER A 73 -6.84 9.13 -20.92
CA SER A 73 -6.27 7.78 -20.87
C SER A 73 -7.07 6.88 -19.91
N PRO A 74 -7.01 5.54 -20.06
CA PRO A 74 -7.64 4.62 -19.10
C PRO A 74 -7.21 4.87 -17.65
N LEU A 75 -5.91 5.13 -17.44
CA LEU A 75 -5.35 5.46 -16.13
C LEU A 75 -5.93 6.76 -15.56
N TYR A 76 -6.01 7.82 -16.38
CA TYR A 76 -6.64 9.09 -15.97
C TYR A 76 -8.09 8.88 -15.53
N LYS A 77 -8.89 8.19 -16.35
CA LYS A 77 -10.30 7.91 -16.05
C LYS A 77 -10.43 7.09 -14.77
N TYR A 78 -9.60 6.07 -14.62
CA TYR A 78 -9.62 5.24 -13.42
C TYR A 78 -9.35 6.07 -12.16
N LEU A 79 -8.27 6.86 -12.12
CA LEU A 79 -7.91 7.65 -10.95
C LEU A 79 -8.95 8.73 -10.61
N THR A 80 -9.50 9.40 -11.62
CA THR A 80 -10.40 10.55 -11.42
C THR A 80 -11.86 10.16 -11.26
N GLN A 81 -12.31 9.08 -11.89
CA GLN A 81 -13.71 8.72 -11.99
C GLN A 81 -14.09 7.43 -11.25
N ASN A 82 -13.17 6.47 -11.11
CA ASN A 82 -13.50 5.15 -10.56
C ASN A 82 -12.94 4.92 -9.15
N LEU A 83 -11.70 5.36 -8.89
CA LEU A 83 -10.99 5.07 -7.65
C LEU A 83 -11.78 5.52 -6.42
N GLY A 84 -11.99 4.60 -5.49
CA GLY A 84 -12.72 4.84 -4.24
C GLY A 84 -14.25 4.88 -4.37
N ASN A 85 -14.83 4.69 -5.56
CA ASN A 85 -16.29 4.71 -5.73
C ASN A 85 -16.98 3.44 -5.21
N THR A 86 -16.25 2.35 -5.04
CA THR A 86 -16.72 1.11 -4.44
C THR A 86 -16.06 0.87 -3.08
N LYS A 87 -16.45 -0.20 -2.38
CA LYS A 87 -15.76 -0.65 -1.15
C LYS A 87 -14.45 -1.40 -1.41
N GLN A 88 -13.94 -1.40 -2.65
CA GLN A 88 -12.63 -1.96 -2.96
C GLN A 88 -11.57 -1.27 -2.12
N GLY A 89 -10.81 -2.06 -1.34
CA GLY A 89 -9.76 -1.54 -0.46
C GLY A 89 -8.54 -1.05 -1.23
N ILE A 90 -7.77 -0.17 -0.61
CA ILE A 90 -6.56 0.41 -1.20
C ILE A 90 -5.40 0.20 -0.23
N VAL A 91 -4.30 -0.38 -0.71
CA VAL A 91 -3.03 -0.44 0.02
C VAL A 91 -1.96 0.27 -0.79
N LEU A 92 -1.31 1.27 -0.19
CA LEU A 92 -0.14 1.96 -0.76
C LEU A 92 1.10 1.46 -0.02
N LEU A 93 1.90 0.64 -0.69
CA LEU A 93 3.07 0.03 -0.08
C LEU A 93 4.33 0.64 -0.67
N HIS A 94 5.23 1.07 0.20
CA HIS A 94 6.57 1.56 -0.11
C HIS A 94 6.54 2.66 -1.19
N HIS A 95 7.25 2.47 -2.31
CA HIS A 95 7.29 3.43 -3.42
C HIS A 95 5.93 3.67 -4.11
N GLY A 96 4.92 2.87 -3.83
CA GLY A 96 3.54 3.17 -4.23
C GLY A 96 3.02 4.50 -3.68
N LEU A 97 3.54 4.95 -2.53
CA LEU A 97 3.27 6.27 -1.96
C LEU A 97 3.77 7.41 -2.84
N LEU A 98 4.89 7.19 -3.56
CA LEU A 98 5.57 8.19 -4.37
C LEU A 98 4.93 8.40 -5.74
N SER A 99 3.98 7.54 -6.13
CA SER A 99 3.29 7.64 -7.41
C SER A 99 2.53 8.96 -7.55
N PHE A 100 2.41 9.42 -8.79
CA PHE A 100 1.60 10.58 -9.15
C PHE A 100 1.87 11.84 -8.31
N PRO A 101 3.11 12.32 -8.20
CA PRO A 101 3.53 13.34 -7.24
C PRO A 101 2.75 14.65 -7.37
N LYS A 102 2.34 15.02 -8.58
CA LYS A 102 1.65 16.29 -8.88
C LYS A 102 0.11 16.16 -8.98
N TRP A 103 -0.45 15.04 -8.48
CA TRP A 103 -1.87 14.78 -8.63
C TRP A 103 -2.62 14.83 -7.29
N ASP A 104 -3.56 15.75 -7.18
CA ASP A 104 -4.38 15.95 -5.99
C ASP A 104 -5.13 14.68 -5.57
N VAL A 105 -5.57 13.86 -6.53
CA VAL A 105 -6.23 12.60 -6.23
C VAL A 105 -5.34 11.68 -5.39
N TRP A 106 -4.03 11.62 -5.70
CA TRP A 106 -3.12 10.77 -4.93
C TRP A 106 -2.79 11.34 -3.56
N THR A 107 -2.77 12.66 -3.42
CA THR A 107 -2.73 13.36 -2.12
C THR A 107 -3.94 12.99 -1.28
N GLN A 108 -5.13 13.00 -1.87
CA GLN A 108 -6.37 12.63 -1.17
C GLN A 108 -6.40 11.15 -0.77
N VAL A 109 -5.89 10.25 -1.63
CA VAL A 109 -5.81 8.82 -1.35
C VAL A 109 -4.79 8.53 -0.26
N SER A 110 -3.57 9.08 -0.37
CA SER A 110 -2.47 8.80 0.56
C SER A 110 -2.56 9.60 1.86
N GLY A 111 -3.16 10.80 1.85
CA GLY A 111 -3.12 11.74 2.96
C GLY A 111 -1.76 12.41 3.15
N VAL A 112 -0.93 12.46 2.10
CA VAL A 112 0.39 13.10 2.08
C VAL A 112 0.47 14.05 0.92
N ALA A 113 0.66 15.35 1.18
CA ALA A 113 0.69 16.38 0.16
C ALA A 113 2.01 16.38 -0.64
N VAL A 114 3.15 16.29 0.02
CA VAL A 114 4.48 16.33 -0.60
C VAL A 114 5.08 14.93 -0.64
N ARG A 115 5.30 14.36 -1.83
CA ARG A 115 5.76 12.97 -1.97
C ARG A 115 7.06 12.84 -2.75
N CYS A 116 7.12 13.28 -3.98
CA CYS A 116 8.28 13.11 -4.86
C CYS A 116 8.56 14.41 -5.60
N GLU A 117 8.84 15.46 -4.84
CA GLU A 117 9.06 16.84 -5.32
C GLU A 117 10.38 17.38 -4.79
N GLU A 118 10.61 18.68 -4.93
CA GLU A 118 11.79 19.34 -4.36
C GLU A 118 11.86 19.08 -2.86
N GLY A 119 13.01 18.58 -2.38
CA GLY A 119 13.23 18.17 -1.00
C GLY A 119 12.98 16.68 -0.73
N PHE A 120 12.47 15.91 -1.69
CA PHE A 120 12.43 14.46 -1.58
C PHE A 120 13.83 13.87 -1.51
N SER A 121 14.02 12.91 -0.61
CA SER A 121 15.20 12.05 -0.59
C SER A 121 14.85 10.64 -0.13
N TYR A 122 15.72 9.70 -0.42
CA TYR A 122 15.65 8.33 0.04
C TYR A 122 17.02 7.88 0.56
N HIS A 123 17.01 6.94 1.50
CA HIS A 123 18.22 6.38 2.10
C HIS A 123 18.10 4.87 2.14
N GLN A 124 19.10 4.17 1.61
CA GLN A 124 19.12 2.71 1.54
C GLN A 124 19.87 2.11 2.71
N ASN A 125 19.56 0.84 3.02
CA ASN A 125 20.19 0.05 4.08
C ASN A 125 20.07 0.70 5.48
N GLU A 126 18.97 1.39 5.72
CA GLU A 126 18.69 2.01 7.02
C GLU A 126 18.16 0.98 8.02
N HIS A 127 18.61 1.07 9.26
CA HIS A 127 18.03 0.33 10.38
C HIS A 127 16.74 1.02 10.81
N VAL A 128 15.61 0.44 10.44
CA VAL A 128 14.29 0.99 10.71
C VAL A 128 13.63 0.23 11.85
N LYS A 129 13.64 0.84 13.03
CA LYS A 129 12.85 0.37 14.16
C LYS A 129 11.42 0.86 14.00
N THR A 130 10.50 -0.07 13.82
CA THR A 130 9.07 0.19 13.73
C THR A 130 8.45 0.12 15.12
N HIS A 131 7.83 1.22 15.55
CA HIS A 131 7.06 1.33 16.78
C HIS A 131 5.57 1.24 16.49
N ILE A 132 4.85 0.42 17.26
CA ILE A 132 3.40 0.28 17.18
C ILE A 132 2.74 1.43 17.94
N ALA A 133 2.18 2.41 17.21
CA ALA A 133 1.53 3.59 17.80
C ALA A 133 0.11 3.29 18.34
N ASP A 134 -0.62 2.38 17.68
CA ASP A 134 -1.92 1.89 18.15
C ASP A 134 -2.00 0.37 18.02
N ALA A 135 -1.80 -0.35 19.13
CA ALA A 135 -1.87 -1.82 19.17
C ALA A 135 -3.30 -2.37 19.13
N SER A 136 -4.32 -1.53 19.26
CA SER A 136 -5.74 -1.94 19.25
C SER A 136 -6.34 -2.03 17.86
N HIS A 137 -5.72 -1.36 16.88
CA HIS A 137 -6.21 -1.35 15.50
C HIS A 137 -6.06 -2.73 14.83
N PRO A 138 -7.01 -3.18 14.01
CA PRO A 138 -6.93 -4.49 13.35
C PRO A 138 -5.65 -4.73 12.55
N ILE A 139 -5.07 -3.70 11.93
CA ILE A 139 -3.83 -3.80 11.13
C ILE A 139 -2.62 -4.14 12.01
N THR A 140 -2.53 -3.59 13.19
CA THR A 140 -1.40 -3.76 14.12
C THR A 140 -1.60 -4.88 15.13
N ARG A 141 -2.80 -5.49 15.14
CA ARG A 141 -3.14 -6.54 16.11
C ARG A 141 -2.17 -7.72 16.04
N GLY A 142 -1.60 -8.08 17.18
CA GLY A 142 -0.67 -9.20 17.30
C GLY A 142 0.74 -8.90 16.82
N VAL A 143 1.05 -7.64 16.50
CA VAL A 143 2.39 -7.19 16.12
C VAL A 143 2.99 -6.38 17.25
N ALA A 144 4.23 -6.69 17.63
CA ALA A 144 5.05 -5.90 18.55
C ALA A 144 6.06 -5.06 17.76
N ASP A 145 6.72 -4.13 18.44
CA ASP A 145 7.83 -3.36 17.87
C ASP A 145 8.89 -4.30 17.29
N PHE A 146 9.45 -3.94 16.14
CA PHE A 146 10.46 -4.73 15.45
C PHE A 146 11.42 -3.85 14.65
N GLU A 147 12.52 -4.41 14.18
CA GLU A 147 13.52 -3.73 13.38
C GLU A 147 13.78 -4.50 12.09
N VAL A 148 13.95 -3.77 10.99
CA VAL A 148 14.33 -4.28 9.68
C VAL A 148 15.42 -3.39 9.06
N ILE A 149 16.13 -3.92 8.07
CA ILE A 149 16.93 -3.10 7.17
C ILE A 149 16.05 -2.76 5.97
N ASP A 150 15.93 -1.47 5.65
CA ASP A 150 15.00 -1.02 4.60
C ASP A 150 15.51 0.22 3.88
N GLU A 151 14.83 0.62 2.82
CA GLU A 151 14.92 1.94 2.23
C GLU A 151 13.92 2.87 2.91
N THR A 152 14.33 4.07 3.25
CA THR A 152 13.48 5.09 3.88
C THR A 152 13.28 6.29 2.96
N TYR A 153 12.19 7.02 3.21
CA TYR A 153 11.85 8.24 2.47
C TYR A 153 11.80 9.45 3.39
N ILE A 154 12.34 10.58 2.92
CA ILE A 154 12.03 11.90 3.44
C ILE A 154 11.04 12.55 2.47
N ILE A 155 9.80 12.56 2.84
CA ILE A 155 8.65 13.17 2.15
C ILE A 155 7.87 14.01 3.16
N GLY A 156 6.74 14.59 2.74
CA GLY A 156 5.83 15.23 3.69
C GLY A 156 5.27 14.25 4.73
N GLU A 157 5.16 14.67 5.97
CA GLU A 157 4.49 13.88 7.00
C GLU A 157 2.99 13.71 6.66
N PRO A 158 2.37 12.58 6.96
CA PRO A 158 0.94 12.34 6.74
C PRO A 158 0.08 13.10 7.76
N GLN A 159 0.02 14.43 7.62
CA GLN A 159 -0.68 15.34 8.55
C GLN A 159 -2.13 15.62 8.16
N GLU A 160 -2.61 15.07 7.04
CA GLU A 160 -3.98 15.29 6.59
C GLU A 160 -5.01 14.81 7.62
N ALA A 161 -6.05 15.61 7.81
CA ALA A 161 -7.17 15.23 8.65
C ALA A 161 -7.76 13.88 8.20
N GLY A 162 -8.00 12.97 9.16
CA GLY A 162 -8.49 11.63 8.90
C GLY A 162 -7.43 10.55 8.76
N ASN A 163 -6.13 10.89 8.88
CA ASN A 163 -5.07 9.89 9.03
C ASN A 163 -5.04 9.35 10.46
N HIS A 164 -5.13 8.03 10.60
CA HIS A 164 -4.96 7.31 11.86
C HIS A 164 -3.55 6.71 11.89
N VAL A 165 -2.67 7.26 12.71
CA VAL A 165 -1.28 6.82 12.83
C VAL A 165 -1.23 5.44 13.49
N LEU A 166 -0.57 4.49 12.83
CA LEU A 166 -0.42 3.10 13.27
C LEU A 166 1.02 2.74 13.61
N LEU A 167 1.97 3.24 12.81
CA LEU A 167 3.38 2.87 12.87
C LEU A 167 4.23 4.14 12.81
N THR A 168 5.25 4.19 13.66
CA THR A 168 6.23 5.28 13.67
C THR A 168 7.66 4.74 13.70
N THR A 169 8.64 5.60 13.42
CA THR A 169 10.06 5.30 13.57
C THR A 169 10.80 6.50 14.15
N ASP A 170 11.93 6.24 14.79
CA ASP A 170 12.88 7.27 15.24
C ASP A 170 14.08 7.43 14.30
N ASN A 171 14.07 6.76 13.14
CA ASN A 171 15.14 6.88 12.15
C ASN A 171 15.17 8.31 11.58
N ALA A 172 16.33 9.00 11.71
CA ALA A 172 16.49 10.39 11.29
C ALA A 172 16.44 10.60 9.77
N ASN A 173 16.64 9.52 8.99
CA ASN A 173 16.61 9.52 7.54
C ASN A 173 15.24 9.04 6.99
N SER A 174 14.17 9.18 7.78
CA SER A 174 12.81 8.78 7.44
C SER A 174 11.80 9.82 7.89
N ILE A 175 10.62 9.83 7.25
CA ILE A 175 9.45 10.44 7.89
C ILE A 175 9.17 9.70 9.20
N LYS A 176 8.64 10.43 10.17
CA LYS A 176 8.34 9.85 11.49
C LYS A 176 7.19 8.86 11.45
N THR A 177 6.12 9.19 10.74
CA THR A 177 4.94 8.34 10.58
C THR A 177 5.12 7.45 9.35
N ILE A 178 5.49 6.19 9.56
CA ILE A 178 5.76 5.24 8.47
C ILE A 178 4.56 4.35 8.09
N GLY A 179 3.50 4.31 8.91
CA GLY A 179 2.29 3.54 8.59
C GLY A 179 1.04 4.18 9.18
N TRP A 180 -0.01 4.30 8.36
CA TRP A 180 -1.29 4.89 8.77
C TRP A 180 -2.47 4.31 8.00
N ALA A 181 -3.66 4.42 8.59
CA ALA A 181 -4.93 4.08 7.99
C ALA A 181 -5.79 5.31 7.77
N ARG A 182 -6.64 5.29 6.75
CA ARG A 182 -7.61 6.33 6.46
C ARG A 182 -8.78 5.82 5.63
N THR A 183 -9.72 6.68 5.33
CA THR A 183 -10.79 6.43 4.37
C THR A 183 -10.63 7.39 3.18
N TYR A 184 -10.81 6.87 1.98
CA TYR A 184 -10.94 7.65 0.76
C TYR A 184 -12.23 7.29 0.05
N LYS A 185 -13.20 8.21 0.00
CA LYS A 185 -14.57 7.95 -0.47
C LYS A 185 -15.16 6.70 0.24
N ASN A 186 -15.43 5.62 -0.49
CA ASN A 186 -15.99 4.37 0.05
C ASN A 186 -14.92 3.32 0.42
N SER A 187 -13.63 3.59 0.13
CA SER A 187 -12.53 2.67 0.34
C SER A 187 -11.85 2.89 1.69
N ARG A 188 -11.47 1.79 2.35
CA ARG A 188 -10.45 1.81 3.40
C ARG A 188 -9.07 1.85 2.75
N VAL A 189 -8.17 2.68 3.28
CA VAL A 189 -6.81 2.86 2.75
C VAL A 189 -5.80 2.57 3.85
N PHE A 190 -4.85 1.69 3.56
CA PHE A 190 -3.66 1.48 4.38
C PHE A 190 -2.42 1.93 3.62
N CYS A 191 -1.64 2.80 4.23
CA CYS A 191 -0.38 3.31 3.71
C CYS A 191 0.77 2.81 4.58
N TYR A 192 1.84 2.29 3.96
CA TYR A 192 3.03 1.83 4.67
C TYR A 192 4.29 2.14 3.86
N ALA A 193 5.20 2.95 4.44
CA ALA A 193 6.38 3.45 3.74
C ALA A 193 7.52 2.43 3.63
N SER A 194 7.54 1.39 4.46
CA SER A 194 8.52 0.28 4.41
C SER A 194 8.21 -0.73 3.31
N GLY A 195 9.22 -1.51 2.88
CA GLY A 195 9.02 -2.64 1.98
C GLY A 195 9.85 -2.59 0.70
N HIS A 196 11.16 -2.36 0.80
CA HIS A 196 12.05 -2.24 -0.36
C HIS A 196 12.43 -3.60 -0.97
N ASP A 197 12.89 -4.55 -0.16
CA ASP A 197 13.41 -5.83 -0.62
C ASP A 197 13.23 -6.96 0.41
N HIS A 198 13.87 -8.11 0.16
CA HIS A 198 13.78 -9.30 1.00
C HIS A 198 14.24 -9.07 2.45
N MET A 199 15.13 -8.11 2.72
CA MET A 199 15.54 -7.81 4.10
C MET A 199 14.37 -7.32 4.94
N THR A 200 13.37 -6.72 4.29
CA THR A 200 12.11 -6.33 4.91
C THR A 200 11.01 -7.37 4.70
N TYR A 201 10.84 -7.91 3.47
CA TYR A 201 9.76 -8.87 3.17
C TYR A 201 9.86 -10.16 3.96
N ASP A 202 11.07 -10.60 4.36
CA ASP A 202 11.25 -11.84 5.10
C ASP A 202 10.95 -11.71 6.60
N HIS A 203 10.78 -10.48 7.10
CA HIS A 203 10.44 -10.26 8.49
C HIS A 203 8.97 -10.60 8.79
N ALA A 204 8.73 -11.49 9.75
CA ALA A 204 7.38 -11.99 10.07
C ALA A 204 6.40 -10.88 10.45
N SER A 205 6.84 -9.88 11.25
CA SER A 205 5.99 -8.75 11.66
C SER A 205 5.64 -7.85 10.48
N PHE A 206 6.55 -7.65 9.52
CA PHE A 206 6.26 -6.91 8.30
C PHE A 206 5.18 -7.61 7.47
N ARG A 207 5.36 -8.91 7.21
CA ARG A 207 4.37 -9.73 6.51
C ARG A 207 3.01 -9.68 7.18
N GLN A 208 2.99 -9.79 8.52
CA GLN A 208 1.74 -9.74 9.28
C GLN A 208 1.05 -8.37 9.16
N LEU A 209 1.79 -7.26 9.19
CA LEU A 209 1.23 -5.92 8.98
C LEU A 209 0.61 -5.77 7.59
N VAL A 210 1.32 -6.19 6.53
CA VAL A 210 0.80 -6.14 5.16
C VAL A 210 -0.45 -7.01 5.03
N HIS A 211 -0.40 -8.24 5.53
CA HIS A 211 -1.54 -9.17 5.50
C HIS A 211 -2.76 -8.64 6.26
N ASN A 212 -2.55 -8.16 7.49
CA ASN A 212 -3.62 -7.53 8.27
C ASN A 212 -4.19 -6.29 7.53
N GLY A 213 -3.33 -5.51 6.87
CA GLY A 213 -3.72 -4.38 6.05
C GLY A 213 -4.64 -4.78 4.90
N LEU A 214 -4.30 -5.85 4.16
CA LEU A 214 -5.14 -6.40 3.11
C LEU A 214 -6.51 -6.83 3.66
N ARG A 215 -6.54 -7.58 4.76
CA ARG A 215 -7.77 -8.04 5.42
C ARG A 215 -8.66 -6.87 5.88
N TRP A 216 -8.05 -5.87 6.51
CA TRP A 216 -8.79 -4.70 6.98
C TRP A 216 -9.36 -3.89 5.80
N CYS A 217 -8.57 -3.67 4.75
CA CYS A 217 -9.01 -2.98 3.54
C CYS A 217 -10.13 -3.77 2.81
N ALA A 218 -10.09 -5.11 2.84
CA ALA A 218 -11.14 -5.97 2.30
C ALA A 218 -12.41 -6.06 3.16
N PHE A 219 -12.49 -5.33 4.28
CA PHE A 219 -13.58 -5.41 5.26
C PHE A 219 -13.77 -6.81 5.89
N LYS A 220 -12.70 -7.60 6.01
CA LYS A 220 -12.67 -8.97 6.56
C LYS A 220 -11.86 -9.10 7.86
N SER A 221 -11.66 -8.01 8.60
CA SER A 221 -10.90 -7.97 9.87
C SER A 221 -11.79 -8.21 11.08
#